data_392e0a9b9cff9e4795e17639ef6205e1
#
_entry.id   392e0a9b9cff9e4795e17639ef6205e1
#
_cell.length_a   1.000
_cell.length_b   1.000
_cell.length_c   1.000
_cell.angle_alpha   90.00
_cell.angle_beta   90.00
_cell.angle_gamma   90.00
#
_symmetry.space_group_name_H-M   'P 1'
#
loop_
_entity.id
_entity.type
_entity.pdbx_description
1 polymer ?
#
loop_
_entity_poly.entity_id
_entity_poly.type
_entity_poly.pdbx_seq_one_letter_code
_entity_poly.pdbx_strand_id
1 'polypeptide(L)'
;MTTPLLSVENLQTQFETAEGTVRAVDGISFDVHEGETVGLVGESGAGKSVAISSVLRLVESPGEIVGGEIRFRGETLLSFEEGPNGERRQSPESLSNKEFRQRIRGREIATIFQDPMESLNPVFTIGSQLQEFIEINRELPPKDARDVAIETLREVDIPKPEDRFDDYPHEFSGGMRQRVLIAMAIACQPSLILADEPTTALDVTVEGQILNLVSDLQEEYGTSFVWVTHDLAVVADICDRVNVMYLGQMAEQADVHDLFDNTKHPYTEALLQSVPRPDKTVESLTPIEGVMPEAINPPSGCRFHPRCPDARAVCREVNPEPRNVSDTDTRHNAACVKHDAFDVDYEHSTPIQSEGDEFGEDLQVTEGSR
;
A
#
# COMPACT_ATOMS: atom_id res chain seq x y z
N MET A 1 -21.86 -9.83 -9.79
CA MET A 1 -20.56 -9.39 -9.25
C MET A 1 -19.49 -9.98 -10.15
N THR A 2 -18.63 -9.17 -10.71
CA THR A 2 -17.47 -9.61 -11.50
C THR A 2 -16.43 -10.20 -10.57
N THR A 3 -15.76 -11.28 -10.97
CA THR A 3 -14.63 -11.84 -10.19
C THR A 3 -13.51 -10.82 -10.13
N PRO A 4 -12.94 -10.50 -8.95
CA PRO A 4 -11.84 -9.56 -8.85
C PRO A 4 -10.58 -10.10 -9.55
N LEU A 5 -9.74 -9.20 -10.05
CA LEU A 5 -8.44 -9.53 -10.60
C LEU A 5 -7.50 -10.05 -9.50
N LEU A 6 -7.42 -9.31 -8.39
CA LEU A 6 -6.72 -9.71 -7.17
C LEU A 6 -7.71 -9.76 -6.02
N SER A 7 -7.70 -10.84 -5.23
CA SER A 7 -8.39 -10.95 -3.94
C SER A 7 -7.38 -11.30 -2.86
N VAL A 8 -7.36 -10.50 -1.81
CA VAL A 8 -6.57 -10.72 -0.59
C VAL A 8 -7.55 -10.86 0.57
N GLU A 9 -7.52 -11.98 1.27
CA GLU A 9 -8.44 -12.27 2.36
C GLU A 9 -7.68 -12.63 3.64
N ASN A 10 -7.94 -11.89 4.71
CA ASN A 10 -7.38 -12.12 6.05
C ASN A 10 -5.85 -12.34 6.06
N LEU A 11 -5.12 -11.56 5.26
CA LEU A 11 -3.66 -11.66 5.13
C LEU A 11 -2.97 -11.30 6.44
N GLN A 12 -2.03 -12.15 6.87
CA GLN A 12 -1.26 -11.98 8.09
C GLN A 12 0.22 -12.16 7.81
N THR A 13 1.03 -11.15 8.18
CA THR A 13 2.49 -11.17 8.05
C THR A 13 3.14 -10.65 9.31
N GLN A 14 4.08 -11.43 9.84
CA GLN A 14 4.72 -11.19 11.13
C GLN A 14 6.24 -11.23 11.00
N PHE A 15 6.92 -10.54 11.93
CA PHE A 15 8.38 -10.55 12.04
C PHE A 15 8.74 -10.97 13.46
N GLU A 16 9.47 -12.08 13.59
CA GLU A 16 10.01 -12.51 14.89
C GLU A 16 11.28 -11.69 15.18
N THR A 17 11.22 -10.88 16.24
CA THR A 17 12.33 -10.05 16.69
C THR A 17 12.78 -10.42 18.10
N ALA A 18 13.92 -9.89 18.55
CA ALA A 18 14.41 -10.11 19.91
C ALA A 18 13.48 -9.50 20.99
N GLU A 19 12.65 -8.52 20.61
CA GLU A 19 11.73 -7.81 21.51
C GLU A 19 10.31 -8.41 21.49
N GLY A 20 10.01 -9.26 20.51
CA GLY A 20 8.72 -9.94 20.36
C GLY A 20 8.28 -10.02 18.89
N THR A 21 7.07 -10.51 18.69
CA THR A 21 6.47 -10.68 17.36
C THR A 21 5.82 -9.38 16.90
N VAL A 22 6.38 -8.77 15.84
CA VAL A 22 5.79 -7.60 15.15
C VAL A 22 4.72 -8.08 14.17
N ARG A 23 3.47 -7.71 14.38
CA ARG A 23 2.34 -8.02 13.49
C ARG A 23 2.17 -6.90 12.48
N ALA A 24 3.03 -6.89 11.47
CA ALA A 24 3.06 -5.82 10.48
C ALA A 24 1.80 -5.80 9.59
N VAL A 25 1.22 -6.96 9.31
CA VAL A 25 -0.08 -7.14 8.66
C VAL A 25 -0.87 -8.14 9.50
N ASP A 26 -2.07 -7.77 9.93
CA ASP A 26 -2.85 -8.55 10.90
C ASP A 26 -4.32 -8.63 10.49
N GLY A 27 -4.57 -9.43 9.46
CA GLY A 27 -5.92 -9.77 9.02
C GLY A 27 -6.54 -8.78 8.03
N ILE A 28 -5.74 -8.22 7.12
CA ILE A 28 -6.28 -7.32 6.08
C ILE A 28 -6.97 -8.09 4.97
N SER A 29 -8.03 -7.47 4.42
CA SER A 29 -8.73 -7.98 3.25
C SER A 29 -9.03 -6.83 2.29
N PHE A 30 -8.73 -7.02 1.00
CA PHE A 30 -9.07 -6.09 -0.07
C PHE A 30 -9.10 -6.81 -1.42
N ASP A 31 -9.73 -6.18 -2.39
CA ASP A 31 -9.85 -6.67 -3.75
C ASP A 31 -9.49 -5.58 -4.76
N VAL A 32 -9.06 -5.99 -5.95
CA VAL A 32 -8.79 -5.11 -7.10
C VAL A 32 -9.49 -5.70 -8.32
N HIS A 33 -10.22 -4.87 -9.06
CA HIS A 33 -10.87 -5.27 -10.31
C HIS A 33 -10.00 -4.94 -11.53
N GLU A 34 -10.31 -5.53 -12.69
CA GLU A 34 -9.59 -5.22 -13.93
C GLU A 34 -9.75 -3.74 -14.31
N GLY A 35 -8.63 -3.08 -14.63
CA GLY A 35 -8.56 -1.67 -15.00
C GLY A 35 -8.72 -0.70 -13.82
N GLU A 36 -8.80 -1.18 -12.57
CA GLU A 36 -9.00 -0.36 -11.38
C GLU A 36 -7.68 0.07 -10.75
N THR A 37 -7.63 1.30 -10.23
CA THR A 37 -6.57 1.79 -9.33
C THR A 37 -7.07 1.84 -7.90
N VAL A 38 -6.48 1.02 -7.03
CA VAL A 38 -6.82 0.95 -5.61
C VAL A 38 -5.71 1.57 -4.76
N GLY A 39 -6.03 2.64 -4.03
CA GLY A 39 -5.12 3.26 -3.07
C GLY A 39 -4.98 2.41 -1.80
N LEU A 40 -3.76 2.28 -1.28
CA LEU A 40 -3.46 1.72 0.04
C LEU A 40 -2.71 2.78 0.84
N VAL A 41 -3.40 3.44 1.77
CA VAL A 41 -2.91 4.63 2.47
C VAL A 41 -2.82 4.45 3.98
N GLY A 42 -2.03 5.30 4.63
CA GLY A 42 -1.84 5.31 6.08
C GLY A 42 -0.48 5.90 6.46
N GLU A 43 -0.26 6.14 7.75
CA GLU A 43 1.02 6.64 8.26
C GLU A 43 2.18 5.67 7.95
N SER A 44 3.43 6.17 8.06
CA SER A 44 4.62 5.30 8.01
C SER A 44 4.55 4.26 9.13
N GLY A 45 4.88 3.00 8.83
CA GLY A 45 4.73 1.89 9.78
C GLY A 45 3.34 1.27 9.86
N ALA A 46 2.33 1.74 9.09
CA ALA A 46 1.00 1.13 9.07
C ALA A 46 0.95 -0.30 8.49
N GLY A 47 2.01 -0.76 7.82
CA GLY A 47 2.12 -2.10 7.23
C GLY A 47 1.90 -2.17 5.71
N LYS A 48 1.75 -1.04 5.03
CA LYS A 48 1.42 -0.94 3.59
C LYS A 48 2.40 -1.70 2.68
N SER A 49 3.71 -1.37 2.78
CA SER A 49 4.77 -2.02 1.97
C SER A 49 4.88 -3.51 2.27
N VAL A 50 4.66 -3.90 3.53
CA VAL A 50 4.65 -5.33 3.91
C VAL A 50 3.45 -6.05 3.30
N ALA A 51 2.28 -5.40 3.20
CA ALA A 51 1.10 -5.97 2.57
C ALA A 51 1.34 -6.30 1.10
N ILE A 52 1.87 -5.36 0.30
CA ILE A 52 2.16 -5.61 -1.12
C ILE A 52 3.34 -6.57 -1.32
N SER A 53 4.38 -6.50 -0.46
CA SER A 53 5.48 -7.47 -0.48
C SER A 53 4.98 -8.89 -0.18
N SER A 54 3.97 -9.03 0.67
CA SER A 54 3.33 -10.31 0.97
C SER A 54 2.59 -10.88 -0.25
N VAL A 55 1.89 -10.04 -1.02
CA VAL A 55 1.25 -10.46 -2.27
C VAL A 55 2.26 -11.05 -3.25
N LEU A 56 3.45 -10.44 -3.34
CA LEU A 56 4.55 -10.92 -4.19
C LEU A 56 5.44 -12.00 -3.56
N ARG A 57 5.17 -12.38 -2.32
CA ARG A 57 6.05 -13.27 -1.52
C ARG A 57 7.51 -12.77 -1.50
N LEU A 58 7.67 -11.46 -1.29
CA LEU A 58 8.96 -10.77 -1.18
C LEU A 58 9.24 -10.31 0.25
N VAL A 59 8.54 -10.86 1.23
CA VAL A 59 8.79 -10.57 2.65
C VAL A 59 10.18 -11.06 3.02
N GLU A 60 11.01 -10.13 3.50
CA GLU A 60 12.39 -10.42 3.89
C GLU A 60 12.45 -11.06 5.28
N SER A 61 13.41 -12.00 5.45
CA SER A 61 13.67 -12.59 6.77
C SER A 61 14.07 -11.51 7.80
N PRO A 62 13.57 -11.56 9.05
CA PRO A 62 12.85 -12.66 9.70
C PRO A 62 11.31 -12.65 9.52
N GLY A 63 10.79 -11.93 8.52
CA GLY A 63 9.36 -11.86 8.26
C GLY A 63 8.81 -13.12 7.59
N GLU A 64 7.60 -13.49 7.98
CA GLU A 64 6.87 -14.65 7.44
C GLU A 64 5.39 -14.31 7.23
N ILE A 65 4.82 -14.78 6.11
CA ILE A 65 3.37 -14.78 5.91
C ILE A 65 2.81 -15.97 6.66
N VAL A 66 1.95 -15.71 7.65
CA VAL A 66 1.49 -16.73 8.59
C VAL A 66 0.00 -17.05 8.46
N GLY A 67 -0.72 -16.38 7.56
CA GLY A 67 -2.15 -16.61 7.36
C GLY A 67 -2.76 -15.82 6.22
N GLY A 68 -3.98 -16.19 5.88
CA GLY A 68 -4.77 -15.57 4.83
C GLY A 68 -4.78 -16.32 3.51
N GLU A 69 -5.45 -15.72 2.53
CA GLU A 69 -5.54 -16.23 1.17
C GLU A 69 -5.30 -15.11 0.17
N ILE A 70 -4.57 -15.43 -0.90
CA ILE A 70 -4.32 -14.53 -2.03
C ILE A 70 -4.71 -15.27 -3.30
N ARG A 71 -5.65 -14.70 -4.06
CA ARG A 71 -6.10 -15.19 -5.37
C ARG A 71 -5.85 -14.15 -6.45
N PHE A 72 -5.47 -14.62 -7.62
CA PHE A 72 -5.33 -13.81 -8.81
C PHE A 72 -6.11 -14.46 -9.96
N ARG A 73 -7.05 -13.71 -10.55
CA ARG A 73 -7.99 -14.23 -11.55
C ARG A 73 -8.69 -15.53 -11.11
N GLY A 74 -8.98 -15.62 -9.81
CA GLY A 74 -9.61 -16.81 -9.21
C GLY A 74 -8.66 -17.99 -8.94
N GLU A 75 -7.40 -17.96 -9.40
CA GLU A 75 -6.39 -18.96 -9.06
C GLU A 75 -5.79 -18.65 -7.68
N THR A 76 -5.69 -19.65 -6.81
CA THR A 76 -5.09 -19.52 -5.48
C THR A 76 -3.57 -19.40 -5.61
N LEU A 77 -3.04 -18.20 -5.38
CA LEU A 77 -1.60 -17.97 -5.33
C LEU A 77 -1.00 -18.47 -4.02
N LEU A 78 -1.64 -18.12 -2.91
CA LEU A 78 -1.23 -18.50 -1.56
C LEU A 78 -2.47 -18.69 -0.69
N SER A 79 -2.50 -19.74 0.12
CA SER A 79 -3.52 -19.95 1.15
C SER A 79 -2.95 -20.75 2.31
N PHE A 80 -3.58 -20.63 3.47
CA PHE A 80 -3.21 -21.35 4.69
C PHE A 80 -4.38 -22.19 5.20
N GLU A 81 -4.08 -23.36 5.72
CA GLU A 81 -5.05 -24.27 6.36
C GLU A 81 -4.61 -24.60 7.79
N GLU A 82 -5.57 -24.95 8.64
CA GLU A 82 -5.27 -25.46 9.97
C GLU A 82 -4.86 -26.94 9.87
N GLY A 83 -3.66 -27.25 10.37
CA GLY A 83 -3.19 -28.61 10.52
C GLY A 83 -3.88 -29.36 11.67
N PRO A 84 -3.64 -30.69 11.81
CA PRO A 84 -4.28 -31.53 12.82
C PRO A 84 -4.07 -31.08 14.28
N ASN A 85 -3.02 -30.31 14.53
CA ASN A 85 -2.64 -29.80 15.86
C ASN A 85 -3.01 -28.34 16.07
N GLY A 86 -3.82 -27.73 15.16
CA GLY A 86 -4.14 -26.30 15.21
C GLY A 86 -3.02 -25.39 14.70
N GLU A 87 -1.93 -25.94 14.16
CA GLU A 87 -0.88 -25.18 13.50
C GLU A 87 -1.34 -24.71 12.11
N ARG A 88 -1.04 -23.48 11.75
CA ARG A 88 -1.27 -22.99 10.40
C ARG A 88 -0.13 -23.41 9.48
N ARG A 89 -0.46 -23.95 8.31
CA ARG A 89 0.51 -24.33 7.28
C ARG A 89 0.01 -23.88 5.91
N GLN A 90 0.94 -23.65 5.00
CA GLN A 90 0.59 -23.36 3.62
C GLN A 90 -0.20 -24.52 3.01
N SER A 91 -1.34 -24.21 2.41
CA SER A 91 -2.19 -25.19 1.74
C SER A 91 -1.51 -25.79 0.50
N PRO A 92 -1.74 -27.07 0.20
CA PRO A 92 -1.30 -27.69 -1.06
C PRO A 92 -1.88 -27.03 -2.33
N GLU A 93 -2.98 -26.29 -2.22
CA GLU A 93 -3.58 -25.54 -3.34
C GLU A 93 -2.76 -24.31 -3.73
N SER A 94 -1.86 -23.85 -2.86
CA SER A 94 -0.98 -22.72 -3.14
C SER A 94 0.00 -23.07 -4.26
N LEU A 95 0.27 -22.09 -5.15
CA LEU A 95 1.36 -22.24 -6.10
C LEU A 95 2.70 -22.46 -5.39
N SER A 96 3.53 -23.36 -5.89
CA SER A 96 4.90 -23.46 -5.43
C SER A 96 5.68 -22.16 -5.68
N ASN A 97 6.72 -21.87 -4.91
CA ASN A 97 7.56 -20.69 -5.12
C ASN A 97 8.18 -20.62 -6.52
N LYS A 98 8.44 -21.78 -7.13
CA LYS A 98 8.96 -21.87 -8.50
C LYS A 98 7.89 -21.47 -9.52
N GLU A 99 6.68 -22.01 -9.43
CA GLU A 99 5.57 -21.67 -10.33
C GLU A 99 5.17 -20.22 -10.19
N PHE A 100 5.05 -19.72 -8.95
CA PHE A 100 4.72 -18.32 -8.69
C PHE A 100 5.74 -17.37 -9.35
N ARG A 101 7.04 -17.64 -9.20
CA ARG A 101 8.10 -16.83 -9.80
C ARG A 101 8.10 -16.91 -11.33
N GLN A 102 7.78 -18.07 -11.91
CA GLN A 102 7.82 -18.27 -13.37
C GLN A 102 6.57 -17.76 -14.09
N ARG A 103 5.39 -17.82 -13.44
CA ARG A 103 4.11 -17.51 -14.08
C ARG A 103 3.54 -16.15 -13.69
N ILE A 104 3.77 -15.71 -12.48
CA ILE A 104 3.09 -14.56 -11.89
C ILE A 104 4.02 -13.35 -11.75
N ARG A 105 5.14 -13.51 -11.01
CA ARG A 105 6.02 -12.39 -10.68
C ARG A 105 6.76 -11.87 -11.91
N GLY A 106 6.59 -10.57 -12.21
CA GLY A 106 7.21 -9.89 -13.34
C GLY A 106 6.53 -10.15 -14.69
N ARG A 107 5.52 -11.04 -14.74
CA ARG A 107 4.73 -11.32 -15.95
C ARG A 107 3.31 -10.81 -15.82
N GLU A 108 2.56 -11.33 -14.86
CA GLU A 108 1.17 -10.94 -14.59
C GLU A 108 1.06 -9.86 -13.51
N ILE A 109 1.93 -9.94 -12.50
CA ILE A 109 2.02 -8.96 -11.41
C ILE A 109 3.45 -8.40 -11.39
N ALA A 110 3.59 -7.09 -11.62
CA ALA A 110 4.84 -6.36 -11.50
C ALA A 110 4.83 -5.46 -10.26
N THR A 111 5.99 -4.91 -9.91
CA THR A 111 6.11 -3.95 -8.80
C THR A 111 7.01 -2.79 -9.17
N ILE A 112 6.66 -1.60 -8.66
CA ILE A 112 7.50 -0.42 -8.64
C ILE A 112 7.90 -0.20 -7.19
N PHE A 113 9.21 -0.28 -6.88
CA PHE A 113 9.75 -0.09 -5.54
C PHE A 113 9.94 1.40 -5.21
N GLN A 114 9.96 1.70 -3.93
CA GLN A 114 10.03 3.06 -3.40
C GLN A 114 11.30 3.82 -3.80
N ASP A 115 12.47 3.17 -3.76
CA ASP A 115 13.75 3.83 -4.07
C ASP A 115 14.35 3.34 -5.39
N PRO A 116 14.43 4.23 -6.42
CA PRO A 116 15.07 3.90 -7.68
C PRO A 116 16.57 3.61 -7.55
N MET A 117 17.24 4.14 -6.54
CA MET A 117 18.67 3.93 -6.35
C MET A 117 19.00 2.54 -5.81
N GLU A 118 18.09 1.96 -5.03
CA GLU A 118 18.23 0.59 -4.53
C GLU A 118 17.77 -0.45 -5.56
N SER A 119 16.84 -0.07 -6.45
CA SER A 119 16.24 -0.96 -7.44
C SER A 119 17.10 -1.14 -8.69
N LEU A 120 17.83 -0.09 -9.12
CA LEU A 120 18.68 -0.13 -10.30
C LEU A 120 20.13 -0.49 -9.92
N ASN A 121 20.69 -1.51 -10.55
CA ASN A 121 22.08 -1.89 -10.32
C ASN A 121 23.03 -0.85 -10.96
N PRO A 122 23.85 -0.12 -10.17
CA PRO A 122 24.67 0.98 -10.69
C PRO A 122 25.81 0.57 -11.61
N VAL A 123 26.17 -0.72 -11.67
CA VAL A 123 27.30 -1.24 -12.49
C VAL A 123 26.86 -1.75 -13.85
N PHE A 124 25.56 -1.77 -14.14
CA PHE A 124 25.00 -2.14 -15.44
C PHE A 124 24.28 -0.94 -16.08
N THR A 125 24.29 -0.90 -17.41
CA THR A 125 23.55 0.15 -18.14
C THR A 125 22.04 -0.06 -18.02
N ILE A 126 21.26 1.02 -18.14
CA ILE A 126 19.79 0.98 -18.08
C ILE A 126 19.24 -0.02 -19.09
N GLY A 127 19.69 0.08 -20.33
CA GLY A 127 19.22 -0.81 -21.39
C GLY A 127 19.55 -2.27 -21.15
N SER A 128 20.74 -2.59 -20.61
CA SER A 128 21.10 -3.99 -20.33
C SER A 128 20.22 -4.61 -19.24
N GLN A 129 19.87 -3.85 -18.20
CA GLN A 129 19.00 -4.32 -17.13
C GLN A 129 17.57 -4.54 -17.64
N LEU A 130 17.03 -3.59 -18.39
CA LEU A 130 15.68 -3.71 -18.97
C LEU A 130 15.61 -4.85 -20.00
N GLN A 131 16.61 -4.98 -20.84
CA GLN A 131 16.70 -6.08 -21.82
C GLN A 131 16.75 -7.45 -21.14
N GLU A 132 17.59 -7.64 -20.12
CA GLU A 132 17.67 -8.88 -19.35
C GLU A 132 16.33 -9.22 -18.69
N PHE A 133 15.66 -8.23 -18.10
CA PHE A 133 14.33 -8.41 -17.51
C PHE A 133 13.31 -8.90 -18.54
N ILE A 134 13.31 -8.33 -19.76
CA ILE A 134 12.42 -8.72 -20.86
C ILE A 134 12.77 -10.13 -21.37
N GLU A 135 14.05 -10.45 -21.57
CA GLU A 135 14.51 -11.78 -22.00
C GLU A 135 14.00 -12.87 -21.06
N ILE A 136 14.14 -12.66 -19.75
CA ILE A 136 13.72 -13.63 -18.73
C ILE A 136 12.20 -13.78 -18.66
N ASN A 137 11.47 -12.68 -18.69
CA ASN A 137 10.03 -12.71 -18.42
C ASN A 137 9.17 -12.92 -19.67
N ARG A 138 9.61 -12.44 -20.84
CA ARG A 138 8.92 -12.65 -22.13
C ARG A 138 9.51 -13.76 -23.01
N GLU A 139 10.62 -14.36 -22.56
CA GLU A 139 11.32 -15.43 -23.29
C GLU A 139 11.70 -15.03 -24.73
N LEU A 140 12.05 -13.74 -24.93
CA LEU A 140 12.43 -13.20 -26.23
C LEU A 140 13.92 -13.38 -26.51
N PRO A 141 14.31 -13.52 -27.80
CA PRO A 141 15.71 -13.48 -28.20
C PRO A 141 16.33 -12.10 -27.88
N PRO A 142 17.65 -12.02 -27.60
CA PRO A 142 18.30 -10.77 -27.19
C PRO A 142 18.05 -9.57 -28.11
N LYS A 143 17.98 -9.78 -29.42
CA LYS A 143 17.72 -8.71 -30.38
C LYS A 143 16.30 -8.15 -30.21
N ASP A 144 15.31 -9.02 -30.13
CA ASP A 144 13.90 -8.62 -30.03
C ASP A 144 13.64 -7.99 -28.65
N ALA A 145 14.28 -8.50 -27.58
CA ALA A 145 14.22 -7.92 -26.24
C ALA A 145 14.83 -6.50 -26.20
N ARG A 146 15.94 -6.26 -26.94
CA ARG A 146 16.52 -4.91 -27.09
C ARG A 146 15.54 -3.94 -27.76
N ASP A 147 14.92 -4.37 -28.86
CA ASP A 147 13.98 -3.53 -29.61
C ASP A 147 12.76 -3.16 -28.72
N VAL A 148 12.22 -4.13 -27.96
CA VAL A 148 11.17 -3.90 -26.95
C VAL A 148 11.65 -2.95 -25.85
N ALA A 149 12.87 -3.13 -25.33
CA ALA A 149 13.40 -2.28 -24.27
C ALA A 149 13.49 -0.80 -24.72
N ILE A 150 13.97 -0.55 -25.94
CA ILE A 150 14.04 0.81 -26.51
C ILE A 150 12.64 1.40 -26.68
N GLU A 151 11.67 0.61 -27.15
CA GLU A 151 10.28 1.06 -27.28
C GLU A 151 9.67 1.40 -25.93
N THR A 152 9.84 0.54 -24.92
CA THR A 152 9.34 0.79 -23.58
C THR A 152 9.96 2.04 -22.95
N LEU A 153 11.27 2.30 -23.18
CA LEU A 153 11.89 3.55 -22.73
C LEU A 153 11.29 4.78 -23.43
N ARG A 154 10.80 4.62 -24.67
CA ARG A 154 10.11 5.70 -25.41
C ARG A 154 8.70 5.94 -24.86
N GLU A 155 7.96 4.88 -24.54
CA GLU A 155 6.63 4.93 -23.92
C GLU A 155 6.62 5.69 -22.58
N VAL A 156 7.72 5.58 -21.81
CA VAL A 156 7.85 6.34 -20.55
C VAL A 156 8.55 7.70 -20.73
N ASP A 157 8.58 8.25 -21.94
CA ASP A 157 9.16 9.55 -22.28
C ASP A 157 10.64 9.72 -21.89
N ILE A 158 11.46 8.69 -22.01
CA ILE A 158 12.92 8.84 -21.93
C ILE A 158 13.40 9.48 -23.25
N PRO A 159 14.03 10.66 -23.20
CA PRO A 159 14.47 11.34 -24.41
C PRO A 159 15.63 10.58 -25.09
N LYS A 160 15.54 10.36 -26.41
CA LYS A 160 16.53 9.63 -27.22
C LYS A 160 16.86 8.26 -26.62
N PRO A 161 15.90 7.35 -26.50
CA PRO A 161 16.10 6.07 -25.79
C PRO A 161 17.20 5.21 -26.39
N GLU A 162 17.45 5.30 -27.72
CA GLU A 162 18.54 4.59 -28.38
C GLU A 162 19.92 5.02 -27.85
N ASP A 163 20.12 6.33 -27.65
CA ASP A 163 21.38 6.89 -27.12
C ASP A 163 21.52 6.58 -25.62
N ARG A 164 20.40 6.63 -24.89
CA ARG A 164 20.33 6.43 -23.44
C ARG A 164 20.38 4.97 -22.99
N PHE A 165 20.21 4.04 -23.94
CA PHE A 165 20.23 2.60 -23.65
C PHE A 165 21.54 2.15 -23.00
N ASP A 166 22.66 2.71 -23.43
CA ASP A 166 23.99 2.36 -22.96
C ASP A 166 24.48 3.26 -21.80
N ASP A 167 23.64 4.20 -21.31
CA ASP A 167 23.93 5.03 -20.13
C ASP A 167 23.69 4.27 -18.82
N TYR A 168 24.40 4.69 -17.76
CA TYR A 168 24.29 4.11 -16.42
C TYR A 168 23.26 4.87 -15.56
N PRO A 169 22.73 4.24 -14.49
CA PRO A 169 21.76 4.89 -13.61
C PRO A 169 22.18 6.25 -13.06
N HIS A 170 23.46 6.47 -12.79
CA HIS A 170 23.97 7.73 -12.26
C HIS A 170 23.95 8.90 -13.27
N GLU A 171 23.79 8.60 -14.56
CA GLU A 171 23.70 9.58 -15.65
C GLU A 171 22.24 10.06 -15.85
N PHE A 172 21.29 9.45 -15.15
CA PHE A 172 19.87 9.80 -15.18
C PHE A 172 19.48 10.70 -14.00
N SER A 173 18.57 11.66 -14.21
CA SER A 173 17.93 12.40 -13.12
C SER A 173 17.02 11.49 -12.26
N GLY A 174 16.59 11.94 -11.07
CA GLY A 174 15.66 11.19 -10.23
C GLY A 174 14.39 10.79 -10.97
N GLY A 175 13.72 11.75 -11.63
CA GLY A 175 12.52 11.48 -12.41
C GLY A 175 12.76 10.56 -13.60
N MET A 176 13.94 10.62 -14.26
CA MET A 176 14.27 9.67 -15.33
C MET A 176 14.46 8.26 -14.78
N ARG A 177 15.10 8.09 -13.62
CA ARG A 177 15.24 6.77 -12.98
C ARG A 177 13.88 6.19 -12.61
N GLN A 178 12.97 7.03 -12.11
CA GLN A 178 11.60 6.62 -11.81
C GLN A 178 10.87 6.13 -13.08
N ARG A 179 10.98 6.87 -14.20
CA ARG A 179 10.44 6.46 -15.50
C ARG A 179 11.03 5.11 -15.96
N VAL A 180 12.33 4.86 -15.70
CA VAL A 180 12.95 3.56 -15.98
C VAL A 180 12.35 2.44 -15.13
N LEU A 181 12.07 2.66 -13.83
CA LEU A 181 11.39 1.66 -13.02
C LEU A 181 9.97 1.38 -13.52
N ILE A 182 9.24 2.42 -13.96
CA ILE A 182 7.95 2.24 -14.60
C ILE A 182 8.11 1.44 -15.90
N ALA A 183 9.11 1.76 -16.73
CA ALA A 183 9.43 0.99 -17.94
C ALA A 183 9.66 -0.50 -17.62
N MET A 184 10.44 -0.80 -16.57
CA MET A 184 10.65 -2.18 -16.13
C MET A 184 9.36 -2.86 -15.70
N ALA A 185 8.49 -2.14 -14.99
CA ALA A 185 7.21 -2.70 -14.55
C ALA A 185 6.27 -3.00 -15.72
N ILE A 186 6.17 -2.11 -16.73
CA ILE A 186 5.26 -2.29 -17.86
C ILE A 186 5.83 -3.14 -19.00
N ALA A 187 7.15 -3.38 -19.05
CA ALA A 187 7.83 -4.07 -20.15
C ALA A 187 7.25 -5.45 -20.48
N CYS A 188 6.62 -6.10 -19.52
CA CYS A 188 5.93 -7.39 -19.71
C CYS A 188 4.42 -7.26 -19.86
N GLN A 189 3.88 -6.04 -19.93
CA GLN A 189 2.44 -5.75 -20.01
C GLN A 189 1.65 -6.51 -18.92
N PRO A 190 1.97 -6.31 -17.64
CA PRO A 190 1.33 -7.02 -16.56
C PRO A 190 -0.13 -6.56 -16.41
N SER A 191 -0.97 -7.46 -15.90
CA SER A 191 -2.36 -7.14 -15.58
C SER A 191 -2.51 -6.30 -14.31
N LEU A 192 -1.50 -6.37 -13.41
CA LEU A 192 -1.49 -5.66 -12.14
C LEU A 192 -0.09 -5.11 -11.82
N ILE A 193 -0.03 -3.86 -11.40
CA ILE A 193 1.19 -3.24 -10.87
C ILE A 193 0.96 -2.86 -9.41
N LEU A 194 1.88 -3.32 -8.53
CA LEU A 194 1.94 -2.93 -7.13
C LEU A 194 2.98 -1.82 -6.99
N ALA A 195 2.55 -0.57 -6.80
CA ALA A 195 3.41 0.59 -6.74
C ALA A 195 3.61 1.04 -5.29
N ASP A 196 4.83 0.88 -4.75
CA ASP A 196 5.18 1.26 -3.39
C ASP A 196 5.80 2.65 -3.36
N GLU A 197 5.01 3.64 -2.98
CA GLU A 197 5.39 5.06 -2.88
C GLU A 197 6.20 5.56 -4.12
N PRO A 198 5.70 5.35 -5.36
CA PRO A 198 6.52 5.52 -6.56
C PRO A 198 6.86 6.97 -6.88
N THR A 199 6.26 7.94 -6.21
CA THR A 199 6.52 9.38 -6.39
C THR A 199 7.25 10.02 -5.22
N THR A 200 7.54 9.26 -4.16
CA THR A 200 8.29 9.76 -3.00
C THR A 200 9.67 10.30 -3.44
N ALA A 201 10.04 11.45 -2.88
CA ALA A 201 11.28 12.19 -3.20
C ALA A 201 11.36 12.82 -4.60
N LEU A 202 10.25 12.89 -5.34
CA LEU A 202 10.14 13.68 -6.57
C LEU A 202 9.63 15.10 -6.26
N ASP A 203 9.99 16.05 -7.10
CA ASP A 203 9.34 17.36 -7.05
C ASP A 203 7.92 17.30 -7.64
N VAL A 204 7.04 18.20 -7.21
CA VAL A 204 5.60 18.21 -7.58
C VAL A 204 5.37 18.19 -9.10
N THR A 205 6.27 18.82 -9.87
CA THR A 205 6.13 18.86 -11.33
C THR A 205 6.42 17.50 -11.96
N VAL A 206 7.47 16.83 -11.48
CA VAL A 206 7.84 15.48 -11.95
C VAL A 206 6.80 14.46 -11.47
N GLU A 207 6.32 14.59 -10.24
CA GLU A 207 5.23 13.77 -9.72
C GLU A 207 3.99 13.82 -10.63
N GLY A 208 3.48 15.02 -10.94
CA GLY A 208 2.33 15.18 -11.86
C GLY A 208 2.57 14.56 -13.23
N GLN A 209 3.81 14.63 -13.76
CA GLN A 209 4.15 13.96 -15.03
C GLN A 209 4.12 12.43 -14.92
N ILE A 210 4.55 11.87 -13.78
CA ILE A 210 4.49 10.42 -13.52
C ILE A 210 3.05 9.95 -13.38
N LEU A 211 2.19 10.70 -12.67
CA LEU A 211 0.77 10.37 -12.53
C LEU A 211 0.05 10.35 -13.87
N ASN A 212 0.28 11.37 -14.71
CA ASN A 212 -0.26 11.39 -16.08
C ASN A 212 0.23 10.19 -16.91
N LEU A 213 1.53 9.89 -16.86
CA LEU A 213 2.10 8.73 -17.54
C LEU A 213 1.43 7.43 -17.11
N VAL A 214 1.20 7.23 -15.81
CA VAL A 214 0.52 6.03 -15.27
C VAL A 214 -0.92 5.95 -15.77
N SER A 215 -1.65 7.08 -15.80
CA SER A 215 -3.01 7.15 -16.32
C SER A 215 -3.07 6.80 -17.82
N ASP A 216 -2.16 7.36 -18.63
CA ASP A 216 -2.07 7.06 -20.05
C ASP A 216 -1.79 5.56 -20.30
N LEU A 217 -0.86 4.98 -19.54
CA LEU A 217 -0.51 3.55 -19.62
C LEU A 217 -1.68 2.65 -19.16
N GLN A 218 -2.43 3.07 -18.15
CA GLN A 218 -3.63 2.36 -17.69
C GLN A 218 -4.71 2.34 -18.79
N GLU A 219 -4.95 3.47 -19.45
CA GLU A 219 -5.90 3.56 -20.56
C GLU A 219 -5.45 2.72 -21.76
N GLU A 220 -4.15 2.69 -22.07
CA GLU A 220 -3.62 1.98 -23.24
C GLU A 220 -3.59 0.47 -23.04
N TYR A 221 -3.13 -0.01 -21.87
CA TYR A 221 -2.91 -1.44 -21.61
C TYR A 221 -4.01 -2.09 -20.75
N GLY A 222 -4.90 -1.32 -20.14
CA GLY A 222 -5.91 -1.83 -19.21
C GLY A 222 -5.31 -2.39 -17.91
N THR A 223 -4.09 -1.96 -17.57
CA THR A 223 -3.38 -2.42 -16.35
C THR A 223 -4.06 -1.88 -15.11
N SER A 224 -4.20 -2.73 -14.10
CA SER A 224 -4.72 -2.35 -12.78
C SER A 224 -3.58 -1.97 -11.84
N PHE A 225 -3.86 -1.14 -10.84
CA PHE A 225 -2.85 -0.69 -9.88
C PHE A 225 -3.28 -0.90 -8.43
N VAL A 226 -2.33 -1.27 -7.57
CA VAL A 226 -2.38 -0.99 -6.14
C VAL A 226 -1.35 0.09 -5.86
N TRP A 227 -1.83 1.27 -5.48
CA TRP A 227 -1.00 2.45 -5.26
C TRP A 227 -0.80 2.70 -3.77
N VAL A 228 0.38 2.41 -3.27
CA VAL A 228 0.75 2.69 -1.88
C VAL A 228 1.30 4.10 -1.79
N THR A 229 0.73 4.92 -0.92
CA THR A 229 1.22 6.27 -0.65
C THR A 229 0.75 6.75 0.73
N HIS A 230 1.40 7.76 1.25
CA HIS A 230 0.91 8.56 2.37
C HIS A 230 0.34 9.92 1.90
N ASP A 231 0.42 10.23 0.60
CA ASP A 231 -0.13 11.46 0.01
C ASP A 231 -1.56 11.25 -0.49
N LEU A 232 -2.52 11.82 0.24
CA LEU A 232 -3.94 11.74 -0.11
C LEU A 232 -4.31 12.61 -1.31
N ALA A 233 -3.48 13.58 -1.71
CA ALA A 233 -3.72 14.35 -2.93
C ALA A 233 -3.50 13.48 -4.16
N VAL A 234 -2.44 12.67 -4.18
CA VAL A 234 -2.19 11.66 -5.21
C VAL A 234 -3.35 10.66 -5.29
N VAL A 235 -3.83 10.20 -4.12
CA VAL A 235 -4.96 9.26 -4.06
C VAL A 235 -6.22 9.83 -4.68
N ALA A 236 -6.53 11.10 -4.39
CA ALA A 236 -7.71 11.78 -4.94
C ALA A 236 -7.65 11.96 -6.46
N ASP A 237 -6.42 11.99 -7.02
CA ASP A 237 -6.20 12.23 -8.45
C ASP A 237 -6.29 10.95 -9.30
N ILE A 238 -5.77 9.81 -8.78
CA ILE A 238 -5.61 8.60 -9.60
C ILE A 238 -6.36 7.36 -9.11
N CYS A 239 -6.88 7.34 -7.87
CA CYS A 239 -7.51 6.14 -7.34
C CYS A 239 -9.02 6.12 -7.54
N ASP A 240 -9.57 4.95 -7.85
CA ASP A 240 -11.02 4.69 -7.88
C ASP A 240 -11.53 4.39 -6.47
N ARG A 241 -10.81 3.55 -5.73
CA ARG A 241 -11.11 3.13 -4.36
C ARG A 241 -9.89 3.27 -3.46
N VAL A 242 -10.15 3.41 -2.16
CA VAL A 242 -9.10 3.61 -1.15
C VAL A 242 -9.28 2.65 0.01
N ASN A 243 -8.18 2.04 0.42
CA ASN A 243 -8.04 1.24 1.63
C ASN A 243 -7.13 1.99 2.61
N VAL A 244 -7.66 2.35 3.76
CA VAL A 244 -6.91 3.05 4.82
C VAL A 244 -6.42 2.03 5.84
N MET A 245 -5.10 1.94 6.01
CA MET A 245 -4.45 1.05 6.97
C MET A 245 -3.96 1.79 8.19
N TYR A 246 -4.18 1.20 9.36
CA TYR A 246 -3.62 1.64 10.63
C TYR A 246 -3.07 0.45 11.42
N LEU A 247 -1.80 0.50 11.77
CA LEU A 247 -1.11 -0.50 12.61
C LEU A 247 -1.42 -1.95 12.20
N GLY A 248 -1.28 -2.26 10.89
CA GLY A 248 -1.48 -3.60 10.33
C GLY A 248 -2.92 -4.03 10.09
N GLN A 249 -3.92 -3.18 10.33
CA GLN A 249 -5.34 -3.47 10.09
C GLN A 249 -5.98 -2.46 9.14
N MET A 250 -7.10 -2.86 8.50
CA MET A 250 -7.93 -1.94 7.72
C MET A 250 -8.79 -1.10 8.66
N ALA A 251 -8.67 0.23 8.56
CA ALA A 251 -9.51 1.17 9.29
C ALA A 251 -10.76 1.54 8.49
N GLU A 252 -10.60 1.83 7.19
CA GLU A 252 -11.69 2.24 6.32
C GLU A 252 -11.43 1.86 4.87
N GLN A 253 -12.48 1.55 4.10
CA GLN A 253 -12.44 1.18 2.68
C GLN A 253 -13.65 1.76 1.98
N ALA A 254 -13.44 2.59 0.95
CA ALA A 254 -14.53 3.22 0.21
C ALA A 254 -14.08 3.63 -1.20
N ASP A 255 -15.05 3.99 -2.03
CA ASP A 255 -14.77 4.77 -3.23
C ASP A 255 -14.11 6.09 -2.86
N VAL A 256 -13.19 6.59 -3.69
CA VAL A 256 -12.39 7.78 -3.36
C VAL A 256 -13.28 8.97 -2.98
N HIS A 257 -14.33 9.24 -3.72
CA HIS A 257 -15.26 10.36 -3.43
C HIS A 257 -15.96 10.17 -2.09
N ASP A 258 -16.48 8.97 -1.80
CA ASP A 258 -17.15 8.67 -0.53
C ASP A 258 -16.19 8.79 0.66
N LEU A 259 -14.91 8.40 0.47
CA LEU A 259 -13.90 8.55 1.53
C LEU A 259 -13.67 10.02 1.90
N PHE A 260 -13.52 10.89 0.89
CA PHE A 260 -13.22 12.30 1.08
C PHE A 260 -14.42 13.14 1.56
N ASP A 261 -15.63 12.79 1.11
CA ASP A 261 -16.85 13.56 1.39
C ASP A 261 -17.62 13.05 2.61
N ASN A 262 -17.48 11.77 2.95
CA ASN A 262 -18.30 11.09 3.96
C ASN A 262 -17.49 10.10 4.82
N THR A 263 -16.30 10.54 5.25
CA THR A 263 -15.40 9.75 6.11
C THR A 263 -16.11 9.15 7.31
N LYS A 264 -15.84 7.89 7.60
CA LYS A 264 -16.52 7.13 8.67
C LYS A 264 -15.60 6.78 9.85
N HIS A 265 -14.30 6.67 9.64
CA HIS A 265 -13.35 6.33 10.70
C HIS A 265 -12.61 7.57 11.21
N PRO A 266 -12.52 7.83 12.53
CA PRO A 266 -11.82 9.00 13.07
C PRO A 266 -10.35 9.12 12.68
N TYR A 267 -9.67 8.01 12.42
CA TYR A 267 -8.29 8.03 11.90
C TYR A 267 -8.23 8.60 10.47
N THR A 268 -9.13 8.16 9.59
CA THR A 268 -9.21 8.68 8.22
C THR A 268 -9.55 10.16 8.22
N GLU A 269 -10.44 10.59 9.10
CA GLU A 269 -10.77 12.01 9.28
C GLU A 269 -9.54 12.81 9.70
N ALA A 270 -8.77 12.32 10.67
CA ALA A 270 -7.53 12.96 11.12
C ALA A 270 -6.46 13.00 10.01
N LEU A 271 -6.33 11.92 9.19
CA LEU A 271 -5.45 11.91 8.02
C LEU A 271 -5.85 13.00 7.02
N LEU A 272 -7.13 13.11 6.68
CA LEU A 272 -7.63 14.11 5.74
C LEU A 272 -7.46 15.56 6.26
N GLN A 273 -7.52 15.77 7.57
CA GLN A 273 -7.30 17.09 8.19
C GLN A 273 -5.82 17.48 8.24
N SER A 274 -4.90 16.53 8.16
CA SER A 274 -3.46 16.78 8.14
C SER A 274 -2.91 17.19 6.76
N VAL A 275 -3.71 17.07 5.70
CA VAL A 275 -3.32 17.40 4.32
C VAL A 275 -3.81 18.82 3.96
N PRO A 276 -2.95 19.69 3.38
CA PRO A 276 -3.35 20.98 2.88
C PRO A 276 -4.41 20.86 1.79
N ARG A 277 -5.55 21.54 1.97
CA ARG A 277 -6.58 21.64 0.91
C ARG A 277 -6.49 22.99 0.22
N PRO A 278 -6.24 23.04 -1.10
CA PRO A 278 -6.12 24.31 -1.84
C PRO A 278 -7.40 25.16 -1.84
N ASP A 279 -8.56 24.52 -1.67
CA ASP A 279 -9.91 25.13 -1.65
C ASP A 279 -10.32 25.70 -0.29
N LYS A 280 -9.58 25.36 0.79
CA LYS A 280 -9.85 25.84 2.13
C LYS A 280 -8.63 26.55 2.71
N THR A 281 -8.80 27.82 3.07
CA THR A 281 -7.82 28.54 3.90
C THR A 281 -7.93 28.02 5.32
N VAL A 282 -7.08 27.05 5.70
CA VAL A 282 -6.99 26.54 7.07
C VAL A 282 -5.94 27.37 7.80
N GLU A 283 -6.28 27.96 8.96
CA GLU A 283 -5.36 28.78 9.76
C GLU A 283 -4.16 27.95 10.28
N SER A 284 -4.34 26.64 10.48
CA SER A 284 -3.28 25.67 10.80
C SER A 284 -3.70 24.25 10.40
N LEU A 285 -2.75 23.44 9.93
CA LEU A 285 -2.93 22.00 9.78
C LEU A 285 -2.98 21.37 11.17
N THR A 286 -3.91 20.48 11.42
CA THR A 286 -4.00 19.73 12.68
C THR A 286 -3.26 18.40 12.49
N PRO A 287 -2.06 18.22 13.08
CA PRO A 287 -1.39 16.93 13.03
C PRO A 287 -2.21 15.89 13.81
N ILE A 288 -2.07 14.62 13.43
CA ILE A 288 -2.66 13.53 14.20
C ILE A 288 -1.95 13.47 15.55
N GLU A 289 -2.68 13.72 16.64
CA GLU A 289 -2.13 13.75 17.99
C GLU A 289 -1.56 12.40 18.42
N GLY A 290 -0.54 12.44 19.27
CA GLY A 290 0.13 11.25 19.81
C GLY A 290 1.05 10.56 18.80
N VAL A 291 1.68 9.48 19.26
CA VAL A 291 2.60 8.65 18.46
C VAL A 291 1.90 7.34 18.11
N MET A 292 2.13 6.83 16.89
CA MET A 292 1.61 5.52 16.50
C MET A 292 2.21 4.45 17.42
N PRO A 293 1.39 3.59 18.06
CA PRO A 293 1.87 2.51 18.90
C PRO A 293 2.73 1.50 18.12
N GLU A 294 3.55 0.75 18.83
CA GLU A 294 4.36 -0.30 18.22
C GLU A 294 3.52 -1.54 17.90
N ALA A 295 3.77 -2.16 16.75
CA ALA A 295 3.06 -3.36 16.29
C ALA A 295 3.46 -4.65 17.06
N ILE A 296 4.42 -4.58 18.00
CA ILE A 296 4.81 -5.69 18.89
C ILE A 296 3.71 -5.94 19.93
N ASN A 297 3.24 -4.88 20.58
CA ASN A 297 2.18 -4.94 21.59
C ASN A 297 1.06 -3.95 21.19
N PRO A 298 0.29 -4.26 20.16
CA PRO A 298 -0.76 -3.36 19.73
C PRO A 298 -1.80 -3.16 20.84
N PRO A 299 -2.41 -1.96 20.91
CA PRO A 299 -3.49 -1.70 21.87
C PRO A 299 -4.61 -2.73 21.77
N SER A 300 -5.19 -3.11 22.91
CA SER A 300 -6.38 -3.98 22.94
C SER A 300 -7.58 -3.28 22.30
N GLY A 301 -8.48 -4.04 21.69
CA GLY A 301 -9.63 -3.46 20.99
C GLY A 301 -9.27 -2.68 19.73
N CYS A 302 -9.95 -1.58 19.46
CA CYS A 302 -9.63 -0.71 18.33
C CYS A 302 -8.21 -0.13 18.47
N ARG A 303 -7.35 -0.39 17.51
CA ARG A 303 -5.92 0.02 17.57
C ARG A 303 -5.71 1.53 17.58
N PHE A 304 -6.67 2.29 17.06
CA PHE A 304 -6.62 3.75 17.06
C PHE A 304 -7.15 4.39 18.35
N HIS A 305 -7.78 3.62 19.26
CA HIS A 305 -8.42 4.20 20.46
C HIS A 305 -7.49 5.08 21.33
N PRO A 306 -6.16 4.83 21.46
CA PRO A 306 -5.31 5.72 22.27
C PRO A 306 -5.15 7.13 21.71
N ARG A 307 -5.37 7.30 20.39
CA ARG A 307 -5.23 8.57 19.67
C ARG A 307 -6.58 9.12 19.18
N CYS A 308 -7.66 8.40 19.43
CA CYS A 308 -8.97 8.74 18.91
C CYS A 308 -9.66 9.78 19.80
N PRO A 309 -10.05 10.96 19.27
CA PRO A 309 -10.75 11.97 20.06
C PRO A 309 -12.14 11.51 20.53
N ASP A 310 -12.75 10.55 19.79
CA ASP A 310 -14.07 9.98 20.08
C ASP A 310 -13.98 8.68 20.91
N ALA A 311 -12.82 8.36 21.50
CA ALA A 311 -12.63 7.08 22.16
C ALA A 311 -13.52 6.90 23.39
N ARG A 312 -14.08 5.70 23.53
CA ARG A 312 -14.90 5.28 24.69
C ARG A 312 -14.40 3.95 25.24
N ALA A 313 -14.81 3.59 26.44
CA ALA A 313 -14.35 2.37 27.13
C ALA A 313 -14.54 1.11 26.24
N VAL A 314 -15.65 1.01 25.52
CA VAL A 314 -15.93 -0.10 24.60
C VAL A 314 -14.86 -0.25 23.50
N CYS A 315 -14.20 0.85 23.11
CA CYS A 315 -13.13 0.81 22.11
C CYS A 315 -11.87 0.08 22.57
N ARG A 316 -11.68 -0.08 23.90
CA ARG A 316 -10.59 -0.89 24.49
C ARG A 316 -10.91 -2.39 24.52
N GLU A 317 -12.18 -2.73 24.44
CA GLU A 317 -12.67 -4.10 24.59
C GLU A 317 -12.93 -4.78 23.24
N VAL A 318 -13.42 -4.01 22.26
CA VAL A 318 -13.82 -4.51 20.95
C VAL A 318 -12.79 -4.12 19.88
N ASN A 319 -12.19 -5.14 19.22
CA ASN A 319 -11.42 -4.94 18.00
C ASN A 319 -12.37 -5.07 16.79
N PRO A 320 -12.81 -3.94 16.19
CA PRO A 320 -13.78 -3.99 15.10
C PRO A 320 -13.12 -4.44 13.80
N GLU A 321 -13.77 -5.37 13.10
CA GLU A 321 -13.46 -5.68 11.71
C GLU A 321 -14.21 -4.71 10.78
N PRO A 322 -13.68 -4.36 9.59
CA PRO A 322 -14.40 -3.50 8.65
C PRO A 322 -15.78 -4.05 8.29
N ARG A 323 -16.83 -3.26 8.49
CA ARG A 323 -18.22 -3.59 8.10
C ARG A 323 -18.79 -2.47 7.27
N ASN A 324 -19.73 -2.82 6.38
CA ASN A 324 -20.42 -1.81 5.59
C ASN A 324 -21.24 -0.89 6.51
N VAL A 325 -20.91 0.39 6.45
CA VAL A 325 -21.55 1.49 7.23
C VAL A 325 -22.20 2.52 6.31
N SER A 326 -22.36 2.20 5.02
CA SER A 326 -23.02 3.07 4.05
C SER A 326 -24.52 3.08 4.26
N ASP A 327 -25.12 4.27 4.15
CA ASP A 327 -26.57 4.45 4.08
C ASP A 327 -27.13 4.27 2.66
N THR A 328 -26.24 3.97 1.69
CA THR A 328 -26.54 3.80 0.26
C THR A 328 -26.16 2.41 -0.21
N ASP A 329 -26.41 2.09 -1.49
CA ASP A 329 -26.00 0.81 -2.10
C ASP A 329 -24.49 0.76 -2.40
N THR A 330 -23.71 1.81 -2.05
CA THR A 330 -22.26 1.85 -2.21
C THR A 330 -21.56 1.05 -1.12
N ARG A 331 -20.39 0.47 -1.45
CA ARG A 331 -19.57 -0.26 -0.50
C ARG A 331 -18.68 0.73 0.27
N HIS A 332 -19.03 1.03 1.51
CA HIS A 332 -18.24 1.84 2.43
C HIS A 332 -18.06 1.08 3.73
N ASN A 333 -16.89 0.51 3.94
CA ASN A 333 -16.58 -0.29 5.12
C ASN A 333 -15.73 0.52 6.11
N ALA A 334 -16.08 0.47 7.39
CA ALA A 334 -15.28 1.06 8.45
C ALA A 334 -15.16 0.13 9.66
N ALA A 335 -13.97 0.13 10.28
CA ALA A 335 -13.68 -0.61 11.51
C ALA A 335 -13.85 0.30 12.73
N CYS A 336 -15.06 0.83 12.94
CA CYS A 336 -15.36 1.75 14.03
C CYS A 336 -16.71 1.43 14.70
N VAL A 337 -16.64 1.11 16.00
CA VAL A 337 -17.80 0.69 16.81
C VAL A 337 -18.83 1.79 17.07
N LYS A 338 -18.59 3.05 16.66
CA LYS A 338 -19.57 4.12 16.76
C LYS A 338 -20.72 4.01 15.75
N HIS A 339 -20.60 3.12 14.76
CA HIS A 339 -21.64 2.90 13.75
C HIS A 339 -22.57 1.77 14.15
N ASP A 340 -23.86 1.90 13.79
CA ASP A 340 -24.92 0.91 14.10
C ASP A 340 -24.68 -0.49 13.51
N ALA A 341 -23.76 -0.61 12.56
CA ALA A 341 -23.31 -1.89 12.02
C ALA A 341 -22.67 -2.82 13.06
N PHE A 342 -22.28 -2.27 14.23
CA PHE A 342 -21.74 -3.01 15.36
C PHE A 342 -22.78 -3.08 16.47
N ASP A 343 -23.08 -4.28 16.92
CA ASP A 343 -24.04 -4.53 18.02
C ASP A 343 -23.35 -4.28 19.39
N VAL A 344 -22.98 -3.01 19.64
CA VAL A 344 -22.33 -2.55 20.87
C VAL A 344 -22.97 -1.24 21.34
N ASP A 345 -23.06 -1.07 22.67
CA ASP A 345 -23.61 0.15 23.27
C ASP A 345 -22.53 1.25 23.36
N TYR A 346 -22.23 1.85 22.21
CA TYR A 346 -21.24 2.93 22.13
C TYR A 346 -21.74 4.20 22.84
N GLU A 347 -23.00 4.59 22.65
CA GLU A 347 -23.56 5.85 23.16
C GLU A 347 -23.55 5.96 24.69
N HIS A 348 -23.79 4.85 25.40
CA HIS A 348 -23.78 4.80 26.87
C HIS A 348 -22.40 4.40 27.44
N SER A 349 -21.42 4.08 26.61
CA SER A 349 -20.05 3.79 27.05
C SER A 349 -19.35 5.07 27.52
N THR A 350 -18.56 4.97 28.57
CA THR A 350 -17.85 6.12 29.18
C THR A 350 -16.77 6.64 28.22
N PRO A 351 -16.74 7.96 27.93
CA PRO A 351 -15.62 8.58 27.20
C PRO A 351 -14.30 8.34 27.93
N ILE A 352 -13.22 8.09 27.18
CA ILE A 352 -11.85 7.99 27.71
C ILE A 352 -11.01 9.11 27.10
N GLN A 353 -10.09 9.65 27.88
CA GLN A 353 -9.13 10.63 27.34
C GLN A 353 -8.15 9.90 26.44
N SER A 354 -7.77 10.52 25.32
CA SER A 354 -6.67 10.06 24.49
C SER A 354 -5.36 10.21 25.25
N GLU A 355 -4.46 9.22 25.15
CA GLU A 355 -3.16 9.24 25.86
C GLU A 355 -2.24 10.40 25.39
N GLY A 356 -2.65 11.18 24.39
CA GLY A 356 -1.97 12.40 23.92
C GLY A 356 -1.89 13.52 24.97
N ASP A 357 -2.78 13.51 25.95
CA ASP A 357 -2.83 14.57 26.99
C ASP A 357 -1.78 14.39 28.10
N GLU A 358 -1.19 13.21 28.29
CA GLU A 358 -0.20 12.96 29.36
C GLU A 358 1.23 13.42 29.02
N PHE A 359 1.57 13.70 27.76
CA PHE A 359 2.92 14.12 27.35
C PHE A 359 3.10 15.65 27.22
N GLY A 360 2.06 16.43 27.51
CA GLY A 360 2.05 17.91 27.35
C GLY A 360 2.60 18.72 28.54
N GLU A 361 2.76 18.15 29.74
CA GLU A 361 3.03 18.94 30.96
C GLU A 361 4.49 18.98 31.46
N ASP A 362 5.43 18.21 30.92
CA ASP A 362 6.80 18.10 31.49
C ASP A 362 7.93 18.76 30.67
N LEU A 363 7.63 19.71 29.79
CA LEU A 363 8.65 20.58 29.21
C LEU A 363 8.58 22.01 29.77
N GLN A 364 8.69 22.14 31.10
CA GLN A 364 9.16 23.40 31.70
C GLN A 364 10.65 23.55 31.39
N VAL A 365 10.92 24.35 30.35
CA VAL A 365 12.27 24.90 30.10
C VAL A 365 12.70 25.65 31.34
N THR A 366 13.57 25.08 32.13
CA THR A 366 14.32 25.82 33.15
C THR A 366 15.26 26.79 32.43
N GLU A 367 14.86 28.04 32.34
CA GLU A 367 15.79 29.15 32.07
C GLU A 367 16.85 29.19 33.17
N GLY A 368 17.98 28.59 32.88
CA GLY A 368 19.19 28.68 33.68
C GLY A 368 19.90 29.98 33.37
N SER A 369 19.78 30.90 34.29
CA SER A 369 20.61 32.08 34.39
C SER A 369 22.11 31.75 34.50
N ARG A 370 22.89 32.20 33.53
CA ARG A 370 24.15 32.95 33.68
C ARG A 370 24.78 33.22 32.32
#